data_e23c87e5f56d0ca96b12f004656d3eaf
#
_entry.id   e23c87e5f56d0ca96b12f004656d3eaf
#
_cell.length_a   1.000
_cell.length_b   1.000
_cell.length_c   1.000
_cell.angle_alpha   90.00
_cell.angle_beta   90.00
_cell.angle_gamma   90.00
#
_symmetry.space_group_name_H-M   'P 1'
#
loop_
_entity.id
_entity.type
_entity.pdbx_description
1 polymer ?
#
loop_
_entity_poly.entity_id
_entity_poly.type
_entity_poly.pdbx_seq_one_letter_code
_entity_poly.pdbx_strand_id
1 'polypeptide(L)'
;MRLDLADLRLFIAIVDTGSITGGAAAAHLALASASERLRKMEAEVGVPLLHRHARGVTTTEAGEVLARHARPLLEQQRRLRQAMHAFARGQQGTLRLFANTSAMSAFLPGKLAAWMAAHPGIQIDTEERTSADIVSSILAGVAQAGVVSDAVDPGPLRLEPVAEDPLVLIVPPAHALRETAEVAFATIIHEPLVALYQTSALQQHIEEQAAGLGQALNVRIRMSHFEGLCEMVAHGAGGAILPRVIAERYQPRYRFTIITLQDRWARRRLCLCYRDDDRLSPAMGRLLEWLRQP
;
A
#
# COMPACT_ATOMS: atom_id res chain seq x y z
N MET A 1 15.50 30.67 5.19
CA MET A 1 15.58 29.23 4.84
C MET A 1 15.46 29.11 3.32
N ARG A 2 16.50 28.65 2.64
CA ARG A 2 16.57 28.52 1.17
C ARG A 2 16.61 27.03 0.76
N LEU A 3 15.65 26.24 1.19
CA LEU A 3 15.48 24.86 0.73
C LEU A 3 14.77 24.87 -0.63
N ASP A 4 15.43 24.34 -1.65
CA ASP A 4 14.81 24.16 -2.96
C ASP A 4 14.16 22.77 -3.10
N LEU A 5 13.37 22.60 -4.16
CA LEU A 5 12.68 21.33 -4.41
C LEU A 5 13.62 20.18 -4.78
N ALA A 6 14.85 20.48 -5.23
CA ALA A 6 15.85 19.44 -5.50
C ALA A 6 16.47 18.96 -4.19
N ASP A 7 16.63 19.83 -3.21
CA ASP A 7 17.06 19.48 -1.87
C ASP A 7 16.04 18.60 -1.18
N LEU A 8 14.74 18.97 -1.25
CA LEU A 8 13.68 18.16 -0.68
C LEU A 8 13.59 16.77 -1.33
N ARG A 9 13.76 16.66 -2.67
CA ARG A 9 13.81 15.37 -3.36
C ARG A 9 14.96 14.51 -2.88
N LEU A 10 16.16 15.08 -2.80
CA LEU A 10 17.33 14.38 -2.31
C LEU A 10 17.11 13.90 -0.88
N PHE A 11 16.60 14.77 0.00
CA PHE A 11 16.33 14.42 1.39
C PHE A 11 15.36 13.24 1.50
N ILE A 12 14.22 13.31 0.81
CA ILE A 12 13.22 12.21 0.80
C ILE A 12 13.82 10.93 0.23
N ALA A 13 14.61 10.98 -0.86
CA ALA A 13 15.28 9.81 -1.42
C ALA A 13 16.27 9.18 -0.41
N ILE A 14 16.98 9.97 0.38
CA ILE A 14 17.87 9.48 1.45
C ILE A 14 17.05 8.81 2.56
N VAL A 15 15.95 9.43 2.99
CA VAL A 15 15.06 8.87 4.01
C VAL A 15 14.46 7.53 3.56
N ASP A 16 13.95 7.46 2.33
CA ASP A 16 13.29 6.27 1.78
C ASP A 16 14.25 5.10 1.56
N THR A 17 15.52 5.39 1.22
CA THR A 17 16.55 4.35 1.03
C THR A 17 17.33 4.02 2.31
N GLY A 18 17.20 4.81 3.37
CA GLY A 18 17.99 4.69 4.59
C GLY A 18 19.50 4.89 4.38
N SER A 19 19.90 5.51 3.24
CA SER A 19 21.31 5.63 2.84
C SER A 19 21.57 6.88 2.01
N ILE A 20 22.62 7.63 2.33
CA ILE A 20 23.03 8.80 1.52
C ILE A 20 23.45 8.34 0.12
N THR A 21 24.14 7.22 -0.01
CA THR A 21 24.54 6.65 -1.30
C THR A 21 23.34 6.23 -2.13
N GLY A 22 22.38 5.51 -1.49
CA GLY A 22 21.12 5.12 -2.14
C GLY A 22 20.28 6.31 -2.57
N GLY A 23 20.14 7.32 -1.70
CA GLY A 23 19.42 8.55 -1.99
C GLY A 23 20.10 9.38 -3.10
N ALA A 24 21.42 9.44 -3.13
CA ALA A 24 22.18 10.10 -4.20
C ALA A 24 21.91 9.44 -5.56
N ALA A 25 21.99 8.09 -5.61
CA ALA A 25 21.69 7.34 -6.82
C ALA A 25 20.23 7.55 -7.28
N ALA A 26 19.26 7.49 -6.37
CA ALA A 26 17.85 7.73 -6.66
C ALA A 26 17.57 9.17 -7.13
N ALA A 27 18.37 10.15 -6.65
CA ALA A 27 18.28 11.54 -7.07
C ALA A 27 19.15 11.87 -8.30
N HIS A 28 19.83 10.87 -8.90
CA HIS A 28 20.77 11.04 -10.03
C HIS A 28 21.91 12.02 -9.73
N LEU A 29 22.47 11.98 -8.51
CA LEU A 29 23.58 12.80 -8.06
C LEU A 29 24.81 11.97 -7.71
N ALA A 30 25.98 12.56 -7.88
CA ALA A 30 27.21 12.02 -7.30
C ALA A 30 27.13 12.10 -5.77
N LEU A 31 27.68 11.10 -5.07
CA LEU A 31 27.65 11.01 -3.61
C LEU A 31 28.23 12.28 -2.93
N ALA A 32 29.32 12.82 -3.46
CA ALA A 32 29.93 14.02 -2.93
C ALA A 32 28.98 15.23 -3.00
N SER A 33 28.27 15.39 -4.13
CA SER A 33 27.29 16.45 -4.34
C SER A 33 26.07 16.29 -3.42
N ALA A 34 25.58 15.06 -3.26
CA ALA A 34 24.47 14.75 -2.36
C ALA A 34 24.82 15.05 -0.89
N SER A 35 26.02 14.65 -0.46
CA SER A 35 26.52 14.89 0.90
C SER A 35 26.70 16.40 1.18
N GLU A 36 27.22 17.15 0.21
CA GLU A 36 27.38 18.59 0.33
C GLU A 36 26.03 19.31 0.38
N ARG A 37 25.05 18.92 -0.45
CA ARG A 37 23.69 19.46 -0.39
C ARG A 37 23.02 19.18 0.95
N LEU A 38 23.10 17.95 1.44
CA LEU A 38 22.55 17.59 2.74
C LEU A 38 23.16 18.46 3.86
N ARG A 39 24.48 18.65 3.85
CA ARG A 39 25.17 19.50 4.81
C ARG A 39 24.69 20.95 4.75
N LYS A 40 24.46 21.49 3.54
CA LYS A 40 23.89 22.85 3.35
C LYS A 40 22.46 22.92 3.89
N MET A 41 21.62 21.91 3.66
CA MET A 41 20.27 21.86 4.22
C MET A 41 20.30 21.91 5.74
N GLU A 42 21.13 21.08 6.38
CA GLU A 42 21.28 21.05 7.85
C GLU A 42 21.79 22.40 8.39
N ALA A 43 22.74 23.04 7.70
CA ALA A 43 23.23 24.37 8.06
C ALA A 43 22.16 25.48 7.93
N GLU A 44 21.31 25.40 6.88
CA GLU A 44 20.19 26.33 6.67
C GLU A 44 19.07 26.19 7.72
N VAL A 45 18.80 24.97 8.13
CA VAL A 45 17.79 24.66 9.15
C VAL A 45 18.34 24.89 10.56
N GLY A 46 19.66 24.83 10.72
CA GLY A 46 20.35 25.03 11.99
C GLY A 46 20.38 23.81 12.91
N VAL A 47 19.87 22.68 12.45
CA VAL A 47 19.86 21.43 13.23
C VAL A 47 20.13 20.22 12.31
N PRO A 48 20.71 19.13 12.82
CA PRO A 48 20.86 17.89 12.06
C PRO A 48 19.50 17.34 11.66
N LEU A 49 19.39 16.87 10.43
CA LEU A 49 18.17 16.24 9.89
C LEU A 49 18.26 14.71 9.91
N LEU A 50 19.49 14.16 9.93
CA LEU A 50 19.75 12.72 9.93
C LEU A 50 20.74 12.33 11.02
N HIS A 51 20.49 11.18 11.66
CA HIS A 51 21.48 10.45 12.42
C HIS A 51 22.25 9.51 11.49
N ARG A 52 23.58 9.52 11.58
CA ARG A 52 24.46 8.64 10.79
C ARG A 52 24.90 7.46 11.63
N HIS A 53 24.76 6.25 11.12
CA HIS A 53 25.16 5.00 11.76
C HIS A 53 26.02 4.17 10.83
N ALA A 54 26.69 3.14 11.36
CA ALA A 54 27.48 2.21 10.55
C ALA A 54 26.68 1.47 9.47
N ARG A 55 25.33 1.38 9.63
CA ARG A 55 24.41 0.68 8.71
C ARG A 55 23.58 1.61 7.84
N GLY A 56 23.79 2.92 7.88
CA GLY A 56 23.03 3.88 7.10
C GLY A 56 22.65 5.14 7.86
N VAL A 57 21.49 5.69 7.54
CA VAL A 57 20.96 6.91 8.17
C VAL A 57 19.53 6.72 8.62
N THR A 58 19.15 7.40 9.73
CA THR A 58 17.77 7.54 10.21
C THR A 58 17.45 9.01 10.40
N THR A 59 16.18 9.39 10.38
CA THR A 59 15.74 10.77 10.62
C THR A 59 15.93 11.17 12.07
N THR A 60 16.28 12.45 12.30
CA THR A 60 16.06 13.14 13.58
C THR A 60 14.60 13.57 13.69
N GLU A 61 14.17 14.06 14.85
CA GLU A 61 12.85 14.67 15.02
C GLU A 61 12.62 15.82 14.00
N ALA A 62 13.63 16.69 13.81
CA ALA A 62 13.59 17.75 12.79
C ALA A 62 13.51 17.16 11.36
N GLY A 63 14.23 16.05 11.11
CA GLY A 63 14.16 15.34 9.84
C GLY A 63 12.78 14.76 9.57
N GLU A 64 12.10 14.22 10.58
CA GLU A 64 10.71 13.74 10.45
C GLU A 64 9.73 14.87 10.15
N VAL A 65 9.89 16.02 10.82
CA VAL A 65 9.09 17.21 10.50
C VAL A 65 9.32 17.63 9.06
N LEU A 66 10.60 17.72 8.63
CA LEU A 66 10.92 18.08 7.24
C LEU A 66 10.33 17.07 6.25
N ALA A 67 10.46 15.77 6.48
CA ALA A 67 9.92 14.74 5.60
C ALA A 67 8.39 14.83 5.46
N ARG A 68 7.69 15.04 6.58
CA ARG A 68 6.22 15.21 6.61
C ARG A 68 5.75 16.38 5.75
N HIS A 69 6.47 17.49 5.75
CA HIS A 69 6.13 18.65 4.94
C HIS A 69 6.70 18.59 3.51
N ALA A 70 7.86 17.96 3.31
CA ALA A 70 8.47 17.82 1.98
C ALA A 70 7.67 16.95 1.03
N ARG A 71 7.12 15.83 1.51
CA ARG A 71 6.33 14.90 0.67
C ARG A 71 5.13 15.59 -0.01
N PRO A 72 4.26 16.32 0.70
CA PRO A 72 3.16 17.05 0.06
C PRO A 72 3.63 18.14 -0.92
N LEU A 73 4.72 18.85 -0.62
CA LEU A 73 5.28 19.87 -1.51
C LEU A 73 5.78 19.28 -2.83
N LEU A 74 6.50 18.17 -2.76
CA LEU A 74 6.98 17.46 -3.95
C LEU A 74 5.81 16.90 -4.78
N GLU A 75 4.78 16.41 -4.13
CA GLU A 75 3.57 15.97 -4.80
C GLU A 75 2.83 17.14 -5.46
N GLN A 76 2.71 18.26 -4.81
CA GLN A 76 2.10 19.45 -5.40
C GLN A 76 2.90 19.98 -6.62
N GLN A 77 4.23 19.93 -6.56
CA GLN A 77 5.06 20.24 -7.72
C GLN A 77 4.82 19.27 -8.88
N ARG A 78 4.69 17.97 -8.59
CA ARG A 78 4.38 16.96 -9.59
C ARG A 78 3.04 17.24 -10.26
N ARG A 79 2.00 17.57 -9.48
CA ARG A 79 0.67 17.94 -9.98
C ARG A 79 0.72 19.17 -10.86
N LEU A 80 1.45 20.20 -10.47
CA LEU A 80 1.63 21.40 -11.29
C LEU A 80 2.24 21.07 -12.65
N ARG A 81 3.34 20.28 -12.65
CA ARG A 81 3.95 19.84 -13.91
C ARG A 81 2.97 19.07 -14.79
N GLN A 82 2.21 18.14 -14.23
CA GLN A 82 1.20 17.36 -14.96
C GLN A 82 0.11 18.25 -15.53
N ALA A 83 -0.41 19.21 -14.76
CA ALA A 83 -1.40 20.18 -15.24
C ALA A 83 -0.85 21.02 -16.40
N MET A 84 0.39 21.50 -16.30
CA MET A 84 1.03 22.25 -17.37
C MET A 84 1.29 21.42 -18.61
N HIS A 85 1.69 20.14 -18.46
CA HIS A 85 1.84 19.23 -19.60
C HIS A 85 0.50 18.86 -20.24
N ALA A 86 -0.57 18.73 -19.47
CA ALA A 86 -1.93 18.51 -19.98
C ALA A 86 -2.39 19.73 -20.81
N PHE A 87 -2.08 20.94 -20.34
CA PHE A 87 -2.37 22.17 -21.06
C PHE A 87 -1.58 22.26 -22.37
N ALA A 88 -0.30 21.93 -22.35
CA ALA A 88 0.57 22.01 -23.54
C ALA A 88 0.23 20.96 -24.61
N ARG A 89 -0.38 19.84 -24.24
CA ARG A 89 -0.71 18.73 -25.15
C ARG A 89 -2.21 18.57 -25.44
N GLY A 90 -3.06 19.43 -24.87
CA GLY A 90 -4.52 19.39 -25.13
C GLY A 90 -5.22 18.11 -24.69
N GLN A 91 -4.53 17.16 -24.05
CA GLN A 91 -5.08 15.92 -23.49
C GLN A 91 -4.15 15.33 -22.42
N GLN A 92 -4.76 14.66 -21.40
CA GLN A 92 -4.17 13.54 -20.68
C GLN A 92 -3.49 13.89 -19.34
N GLY A 93 -3.94 13.23 -18.31
CA GLY A 93 -3.35 13.25 -16.97
C GLY A 93 -3.02 11.83 -16.49
N THR A 94 -2.06 11.73 -15.61
CA THR A 94 -1.85 10.51 -14.82
C THR A 94 -2.72 10.57 -13.58
N LEU A 95 -3.63 9.62 -13.41
CA LEU A 95 -4.38 9.41 -12.17
C LEU A 95 -3.52 8.60 -11.23
N ARG A 96 -3.37 9.05 -10.00
CA ARG A 96 -2.70 8.27 -8.96
C ARG A 96 -3.75 7.66 -8.04
N LEU A 97 -3.77 6.34 -7.97
CA LEU A 97 -4.69 5.57 -7.16
C LEU A 97 -3.91 4.67 -6.20
N PHE A 98 -4.07 4.88 -4.90
CA PHE A 98 -3.51 3.98 -3.92
C PHE A 98 -4.54 2.90 -3.55
N ALA A 99 -4.07 1.68 -3.33
CA ALA A 99 -4.96 0.59 -2.97
C ALA A 99 -4.26 -0.42 -2.05
N ASN A 100 -5.05 -1.11 -1.24
CA ASN A 100 -4.53 -2.20 -0.43
C ASN A 100 -4.27 -3.46 -1.29
N THR A 101 -3.57 -4.44 -0.73
CA THR A 101 -3.18 -5.68 -1.42
C THR A 101 -4.37 -6.40 -2.07
N SER A 102 -5.52 -6.48 -1.36
CA SER A 102 -6.72 -7.14 -1.88
C SER A 102 -7.28 -6.43 -3.11
N ALA A 103 -7.40 -5.11 -3.03
CA ALA A 103 -7.90 -4.31 -4.15
C ALA A 103 -6.96 -4.40 -5.36
N MET A 104 -5.65 -4.32 -5.14
CA MET A 104 -4.64 -4.44 -6.21
C MET A 104 -4.67 -5.81 -6.89
N SER A 105 -4.91 -6.89 -6.12
CA SER A 105 -4.83 -8.26 -6.64
C SER A 105 -6.13 -8.78 -7.26
N ALA A 106 -7.31 -8.30 -6.80
CA ALA A 106 -8.59 -8.89 -7.14
C ALA A 106 -9.60 -7.92 -7.76
N PHE A 107 -9.76 -6.72 -7.18
CA PHE A 107 -10.81 -5.79 -7.55
C PHE A 107 -10.42 -4.88 -8.73
N LEU A 108 -9.24 -4.23 -8.64
CA LEU A 108 -8.82 -3.21 -9.59
C LEU A 108 -8.44 -3.75 -10.98
N PRO A 109 -7.75 -4.90 -11.15
CA PRO A 109 -7.23 -5.27 -12.46
C PRO A 109 -8.28 -5.32 -13.56
N GLY A 110 -9.40 -6.02 -13.35
CA GLY A 110 -10.49 -6.11 -14.33
C GLY A 110 -11.18 -4.78 -14.57
N LYS A 111 -11.46 -4.02 -13.51
CA LYS A 111 -12.12 -2.71 -13.57
C LYS A 111 -11.26 -1.68 -14.32
N LEU A 112 -9.96 -1.63 -13.99
CA LEU A 112 -9.03 -0.69 -14.63
C LEU A 112 -8.76 -1.05 -16.08
N ALA A 113 -8.64 -2.34 -16.42
CA ALA A 113 -8.42 -2.78 -17.79
C ALA A 113 -9.56 -2.29 -18.71
N ALA A 114 -10.82 -2.51 -18.32
CA ALA A 114 -11.97 -2.07 -19.08
C ALA A 114 -12.08 -0.53 -19.18
N TRP A 115 -11.82 0.16 -18.06
CA TRP A 115 -11.86 1.62 -18.03
C TRP A 115 -10.76 2.26 -18.90
N MET A 116 -9.53 1.75 -18.84
CA MET A 116 -8.38 2.23 -19.61
C MET A 116 -8.59 2.01 -21.12
N ALA A 117 -9.22 0.90 -21.52
CA ALA A 117 -9.56 0.66 -22.92
C ALA A 117 -10.49 1.74 -23.48
N ALA A 118 -11.41 2.27 -22.66
CA ALA A 118 -12.30 3.37 -23.03
C ALA A 118 -11.66 4.77 -22.90
N HIS A 119 -10.52 4.87 -22.22
CA HIS A 119 -9.84 6.15 -21.95
C HIS A 119 -8.34 6.10 -22.33
N PRO A 120 -7.99 5.90 -23.63
CA PRO A 120 -6.61 5.63 -24.08
C PRO A 120 -5.63 6.76 -23.78
N GLY A 121 -6.15 7.96 -23.49
CA GLY A 121 -5.36 9.13 -23.15
C GLY A 121 -5.04 9.29 -21.67
N ILE A 122 -5.52 8.42 -20.78
CA ILE A 122 -5.27 8.53 -19.34
C ILE A 122 -4.34 7.42 -18.88
N GLN A 123 -3.32 7.79 -18.12
CA GLN A 123 -2.45 6.85 -17.41
C GLN A 123 -2.92 6.72 -15.97
N ILE A 124 -2.86 5.51 -15.43
CA ILE A 124 -3.13 5.26 -14.01
C ILE A 124 -1.85 4.74 -13.37
N ASP A 125 -1.36 5.49 -12.39
CA ASP A 125 -0.25 5.11 -11.52
C ASP A 125 -0.84 4.52 -10.24
N THR A 126 -0.65 3.22 -10.05
CA THR A 126 -1.15 2.51 -8.87
C THR A 126 -0.02 2.18 -7.91
N GLU A 127 -0.28 2.34 -6.62
CA GLU A 127 0.68 2.00 -5.58
C GLU A 127 0.00 1.23 -4.45
N GLU A 128 0.59 0.09 -4.06
CA GLU A 128 0.11 -0.67 -2.92
C GLU A 128 0.54 -0.01 -1.61
N ARG A 129 -0.43 0.21 -0.72
CA ARG A 129 -0.22 0.77 0.63
C ARG A 129 -1.19 0.15 1.63
N THR A 130 -0.90 0.28 2.93
CA THR A 130 -1.88 -0.07 3.97
C THR A 130 -3.08 0.87 3.90
N SER A 131 -4.25 0.41 4.36
CA SER A 131 -5.44 1.26 4.40
C SER A 131 -5.23 2.53 5.23
N ALA A 132 -4.48 2.44 6.33
CA ALA A 132 -4.12 3.59 7.17
C ALA A 132 -3.21 4.59 6.43
N ASP A 133 -2.20 4.09 5.70
CA ASP A 133 -1.32 4.96 4.90
C ASP A 133 -2.05 5.63 3.74
N ILE A 134 -3.04 4.94 3.14
CA ILE A 134 -3.90 5.51 2.09
C ILE A 134 -4.70 6.68 2.66
N VAL A 135 -5.38 6.49 3.81
CA VAL A 135 -6.13 7.54 4.50
C VAL A 135 -5.22 8.72 4.81
N SER A 136 -4.05 8.48 5.41
CA SER A 136 -3.06 9.52 5.73
C SER A 136 -2.57 10.26 4.48
N SER A 137 -2.35 9.55 3.38
CA SER A 137 -1.92 10.13 2.10
C SER A 137 -3.00 11.03 1.48
N ILE A 138 -4.27 10.66 1.59
CA ILE A 138 -5.39 11.48 1.12
C ILE A 138 -5.54 12.73 2.01
N LEU A 139 -5.43 12.59 3.32
CA LEU A 139 -5.46 13.72 4.26
C LEU A 139 -4.31 14.69 4.03
N ALA A 140 -3.13 14.21 3.72
CA ALA A 140 -1.97 15.03 3.36
C ALA A 140 -2.05 15.61 1.94
N GLY A 141 -3.06 15.26 1.14
CA GLY A 141 -3.18 15.71 -0.25
C GLY A 141 -2.17 15.07 -1.22
N VAL A 142 -1.52 13.98 -0.82
CA VAL A 142 -0.58 13.20 -1.67
C VAL A 142 -1.34 12.37 -2.70
N ALA A 143 -2.52 11.87 -2.37
CA ALA A 143 -3.45 11.19 -3.25
C ALA A 143 -4.82 11.89 -3.24
N GLN A 144 -5.60 11.75 -4.33
CA GLN A 144 -6.97 12.25 -4.39
C GLN A 144 -7.97 11.21 -3.87
N ALA A 145 -7.69 9.94 -4.13
CA ALA A 145 -8.53 8.82 -3.75
C ALA A 145 -7.71 7.54 -3.59
N GLY A 146 -8.32 6.54 -2.98
CA GLY A 146 -7.77 5.20 -2.84
C GLY A 146 -8.83 4.13 -2.62
N VAL A 147 -8.41 2.87 -2.62
CA VAL A 147 -9.25 1.72 -2.27
C VAL A 147 -8.71 1.10 -0.99
N VAL A 148 -9.52 1.12 0.05
CA VAL A 148 -9.17 0.70 1.41
C VAL A 148 -10.12 -0.39 1.92
N SER A 149 -9.80 -1.01 3.05
CA SER A 149 -10.74 -1.83 3.82
C SER A 149 -11.62 -0.94 4.69
N ASP A 150 -12.88 -1.31 4.88
CA ASP A 150 -13.81 -0.66 5.80
C ASP A 150 -13.44 -0.84 7.29
N ALA A 151 -12.41 -1.64 7.58
CA ALA A 151 -11.85 -1.77 8.93
C ALA A 151 -10.99 -0.56 9.35
N VAL A 152 -10.63 0.35 8.41
CA VAL A 152 -9.83 1.54 8.72
C VAL A 152 -10.73 2.67 9.24
N ASP A 153 -10.20 3.47 10.18
CA ASP A 153 -10.82 4.76 10.54
C ASP A 153 -10.54 5.78 9.41
N PRO A 154 -11.56 6.25 8.70
CA PRO A 154 -11.39 7.20 7.61
C PRO A 154 -11.22 8.65 8.09
N GLY A 155 -11.46 8.95 9.37
CA GLY A 155 -11.56 10.32 9.86
C GLY A 155 -12.60 11.12 9.05
N PRO A 156 -12.25 12.29 8.50
CA PRO A 156 -13.18 13.14 7.73
C PRO A 156 -13.35 12.70 6.26
N LEU A 157 -12.75 11.57 5.83
CA LEU A 157 -12.86 11.09 4.46
C LEU A 157 -14.14 10.29 4.27
N ARG A 158 -14.67 10.32 3.05
CA ARG A 158 -15.80 9.50 2.65
C ARG A 158 -15.32 8.07 2.36
N LEU A 159 -16.06 7.10 2.89
CA LEU A 159 -15.93 5.68 2.56
C LEU A 159 -17.19 5.20 1.83
N GLU A 160 -17.02 4.65 0.64
CA GLU A 160 -18.12 4.06 -0.15
C GLU A 160 -17.80 2.60 -0.44
N PRO A 161 -18.57 1.64 0.09
CA PRO A 161 -18.39 0.22 -0.18
C PRO A 161 -18.57 -0.10 -1.68
N VAL A 162 -17.65 -0.90 -2.25
CA VAL A 162 -17.67 -1.28 -3.66
C VAL A 162 -17.54 -2.77 -3.90
N ALA A 163 -17.03 -3.55 -2.95
CA ALA A 163 -16.94 -5.00 -3.05
C ALA A 163 -16.82 -5.66 -1.67
N GLU A 164 -17.31 -6.88 -1.55
CA GLU A 164 -17.00 -7.75 -0.42
C GLU A 164 -15.54 -8.24 -0.52
N ASP A 165 -14.84 -8.28 0.61
CA ASP A 165 -13.44 -8.71 0.69
C ASP A 165 -13.17 -9.55 1.94
N PRO A 166 -13.96 -10.60 2.22
CA PRO A 166 -13.73 -11.42 3.40
C PRO A 166 -12.40 -12.17 3.28
N LEU A 167 -11.69 -12.27 4.40
CA LEU A 167 -10.51 -13.11 4.53
C LEU A 167 -10.91 -14.53 4.93
N VAL A 168 -10.16 -15.49 4.42
CA VAL A 168 -10.33 -16.92 4.71
C VAL A 168 -8.98 -17.53 5.07
N LEU A 169 -9.02 -18.62 5.82
CA LEU A 169 -7.89 -19.53 5.98
C LEU A 169 -7.93 -20.54 4.84
N ILE A 170 -6.80 -20.81 4.21
CA ILE A 170 -6.62 -21.99 3.35
C ILE A 170 -5.66 -22.97 4.02
N VAL A 171 -5.97 -24.26 3.90
CA VAL A 171 -5.17 -25.33 4.50
C VAL A 171 -4.93 -26.47 3.50
N PRO A 172 -3.83 -27.24 3.66
CA PRO A 172 -3.59 -28.41 2.82
C PRO A 172 -4.75 -29.43 2.88
N PRO A 173 -4.93 -30.28 1.85
CA PRO A 173 -6.01 -31.28 1.83
C PRO A 173 -5.94 -32.29 2.98
N ALA A 174 -4.76 -32.56 3.53
CA ALA A 174 -4.54 -33.48 4.65
C ALA A 174 -4.56 -32.81 6.03
N HIS A 175 -4.91 -31.51 6.11
CA HIS A 175 -4.90 -30.77 7.38
C HIS A 175 -6.02 -31.22 8.32
N ALA A 176 -5.77 -31.18 9.64
CA ALA A 176 -6.77 -31.57 10.65
C ALA A 176 -8.08 -30.75 10.56
N LEU A 177 -7.98 -29.48 10.18
CA LEU A 177 -9.12 -28.58 10.02
C LEU A 177 -9.85 -28.71 8.68
N ARG A 178 -9.48 -29.63 7.79
CA ARG A 178 -10.06 -29.72 6.42
C ARG A 178 -11.59 -29.87 6.38
N GLU A 179 -12.19 -30.40 7.41
CA GLU A 179 -13.65 -30.62 7.53
C GLU A 179 -14.35 -29.51 8.32
N THR A 180 -13.57 -28.50 8.77
CA THR A 180 -14.06 -27.38 9.55
C THR A 180 -14.57 -26.29 8.61
N ALA A 181 -15.82 -25.86 8.75
CA ALA A 181 -16.39 -24.80 7.92
C ALA A 181 -15.90 -23.40 8.33
N GLU A 182 -15.74 -23.19 9.63
CA GLU A 182 -15.35 -21.91 10.21
C GLU A 182 -14.37 -22.09 11.37
N VAL A 183 -13.43 -21.17 11.54
CA VAL A 183 -12.42 -21.21 12.60
C VAL A 183 -12.13 -19.81 13.13
N ALA A 184 -11.89 -19.69 14.44
CA ALA A 184 -11.42 -18.45 15.04
C ALA A 184 -9.91 -18.28 14.82
N PHE A 185 -9.46 -17.05 14.58
CA PHE A 185 -8.05 -16.75 14.38
C PHE A 185 -7.16 -17.17 15.54
N ALA A 186 -7.62 -16.99 16.77
CA ALA A 186 -6.91 -17.41 17.98
C ALA A 186 -6.59 -18.91 18.01
N THR A 187 -7.40 -19.74 17.35
CA THR A 187 -7.18 -21.20 17.28
C THR A 187 -6.01 -21.57 16.37
N ILE A 188 -5.79 -20.76 15.31
CA ILE A 188 -4.82 -21.08 14.26
C ILE A 188 -3.53 -20.27 14.34
N ILE A 189 -3.43 -19.35 15.30
CA ILE A 189 -2.30 -18.43 15.42
C ILE A 189 -0.96 -19.14 15.65
N HIS A 190 -0.98 -20.32 16.28
CA HIS A 190 0.19 -21.16 16.55
C HIS A 190 0.46 -22.20 15.46
N GLU A 191 -0.49 -22.38 14.54
CA GLU A 191 -0.31 -23.31 13.42
C GLU A 191 0.77 -22.80 12.46
N PRO A 192 1.50 -23.69 11.79
CA PRO A 192 2.47 -23.28 10.79
C PRO A 192 1.80 -22.53 9.64
N LEU A 193 2.23 -21.29 9.37
CA LEU A 193 1.66 -20.44 8.32
C LEU A 193 2.66 -20.13 7.22
N VAL A 194 2.16 -20.09 6.00
CA VAL A 194 2.76 -19.44 4.83
C VAL A 194 2.21 -18.01 4.77
N ALA A 195 3.06 -17.01 4.71
CA ALA A 195 2.67 -15.61 4.78
C ALA A 195 3.15 -14.82 3.55
N LEU A 196 2.59 -13.66 3.29
CA LEU A 196 3.19 -12.68 2.39
C LEU A 196 4.38 -11.98 3.07
N TYR A 197 5.20 -11.28 2.27
CA TYR A 197 6.22 -10.41 2.85
C TYR A 197 5.59 -9.30 3.69
N GLN A 198 6.32 -8.82 4.70
CA GLN A 198 5.86 -7.74 5.59
C GLN A 198 5.61 -6.40 4.89
N THR A 199 6.08 -6.24 3.66
CA THR A 199 5.74 -5.08 2.82
C THR A 199 4.31 -5.11 2.28
N SER A 200 3.62 -6.27 2.34
CA SER A 200 2.21 -6.38 1.95
C SER A 200 1.31 -5.77 3.02
N ALA A 201 0.43 -4.89 2.61
CA ALA A 201 -0.58 -4.27 3.47
C ALA A 201 -1.50 -5.30 4.16
N LEU A 202 -1.83 -6.39 3.46
CA LEU A 202 -2.62 -7.48 4.04
C LEU A 202 -1.85 -8.19 5.15
N GLN A 203 -0.56 -8.49 4.91
CA GLN A 203 0.26 -9.18 5.91
C GLN A 203 0.44 -8.33 7.17
N GLN A 204 0.69 -7.04 7.03
CA GLN A 204 0.76 -6.11 8.16
C GLN A 204 -0.53 -6.14 8.97
N HIS A 205 -1.68 -6.06 8.30
CA HIS A 205 -2.98 -6.13 8.98
C HIS A 205 -3.15 -7.44 9.77
N ILE A 206 -2.78 -8.60 9.21
CA ILE A 206 -2.88 -9.89 9.91
C ILE A 206 -1.93 -9.93 11.13
N GLU A 207 -0.71 -9.41 10.99
CA GLU A 207 0.26 -9.32 12.10
C GLU A 207 -0.21 -8.38 13.21
N GLU A 208 -0.87 -7.26 12.87
CA GLU A 208 -1.51 -6.37 13.84
C GLU A 208 -2.62 -7.08 14.64
N GLN A 209 -3.43 -7.91 13.98
CA GLN A 209 -4.45 -8.70 14.68
C GLN A 209 -3.83 -9.73 15.62
N ALA A 210 -2.73 -10.36 15.22
CA ALA A 210 -1.99 -11.28 16.10
C ALA A 210 -1.39 -10.54 17.31
N ALA A 211 -0.78 -9.39 17.09
CA ALA A 211 -0.24 -8.54 18.14
C ALA A 211 -1.33 -8.06 19.11
N GLY A 212 -2.54 -7.77 18.61
CA GLY A 212 -3.72 -7.43 19.42
C GLY A 212 -4.14 -8.56 20.39
N LEU A 213 -3.81 -9.82 20.07
CA LEU A 213 -3.98 -10.98 20.93
C LEU A 213 -2.75 -11.24 21.83
N GLY A 214 -1.71 -10.38 21.79
CA GLY A 214 -0.45 -10.58 22.50
C GLY A 214 0.39 -11.73 21.93
N GLN A 215 0.18 -12.12 20.67
CA GLN A 215 0.82 -13.26 20.03
C GLN A 215 1.57 -12.86 18.76
N ALA A 216 2.52 -13.71 18.36
CA ALA A 216 3.17 -13.63 17.05
C ALA A 216 2.77 -14.83 16.20
N LEU A 217 2.66 -14.61 14.88
CA LEU A 217 2.35 -15.68 13.93
C LEU A 217 3.52 -16.66 13.82
N ASN A 218 3.21 -17.95 13.74
CA ASN A 218 4.18 -19.01 13.43
C ASN A 218 4.45 -19.07 11.91
N VAL A 219 5.17 -18.09 11.38
CA VAL A 219 5.47 -17.99 9.94
C VAL A 219 6.66 -18.87 9.59
N ARG A 220 6.44 -19.91 8.77
CA ARG A 220 7.49 -20.81 8.25
C ARG A 220 8.21 -20.26 7.03
N ILE A 221 7.48 -19.59 6.13
CA ILE A 221 8.01 -19.03 4.89
C ILE A 221 7.18 -17.82 4.45
N ARG A 222 7.83 -16.89 3.75
CA ARG A 222 7.18 -15.73 3.15
C ARG A 222 7.25 -15.77 1.64
N MET A 223 6.14 -15.42 0.98
CA MET A 223 5.97 -15.37 -0.46
C MET A 223 5.73 -13.94 -0.93
N SER A 224 6.08 -13.64 -2.17
CA SER A 224 5.86 -12.32 -2.76
C SER A 224 4.47 -12.12 -3.35
N HIS A 225 3.75 -13.19 -3.64
CA HIS A 225 2.44 -13.16 -4.31
C HIS A 225 1.55 -14.34 -3.91
N PHE A 226 0.25 -14.17 -4.11
CA PHE A 226 -0.77 -15.13 -3.68
C PHE A 226 -0.65 -16.49 -4.38
N GLU A 227 -0.23 -16.55 -5.65
CA GLU A 227 -0.11 -17.81 -6.36
C GLU A 227 0.89 -18.74 -5.68
N GLY A 228 2.12 -18.24 -5.41
CA GLY A 228 3.13 -19.02 -4.69
C GLY A 228 2.70 -19.40 -3.27
N LEU A 229 1.95 -18.51 -2.59
CA LEU A 229 1.38 -18.81 -1.28
C LEU A 229 0.38 -19.99 -1.37
N CYS A 230 -0.53 -19.99 -2.33
CA CYS A 230 -1.50 -21.08 -2.55
C CYS A 230 -0.80 -22.40 -2.91
N GLU A 231 0.24 -22.35 -3.74
CA GLU A 231 1.03 -23.52 -4.13
C GLU A 231 1.76 -24.13 -2.92
N MET A 232 2.39 -23.32 -2.09
CA MET A 232 3.06 -23.78 -0.86
C MET A 232 2.08 -24.44 0.11
N VAL A 233 0.90 -23.86 0.29
CA VAL A 233 -0.18 -24.46 1.12
C VAL A 233 -0.60 -25.82 0.55
N ALA A 234 -0.84 -25.92 -0.74
CA ALA A 234 -1.25 -27.16 -1.39
C ALA A 234 -0.25 -28.30 -1.18
N HIS A 235 1.04 -27.98 -1.10
CA HIS A 235 2.14 -28.91 -0.85
C HIS A 235 2.43 -29.15 0.65
N GLY A 236 1.58 -28.65 1.57
CA GLY A 236 1.68 -28.97 2.99
C GLY A 236 2.66 -28.12 3.78
N ALA A 237 3.10 -26.98 3.26
CA ALA A 237 4.02 -26.10 3.99
C ALA A 237 3.40 -25.44 5.23
N GLY A 238 2.07 -25.35 5.31
CA GLY A 238 1.28 -24.74 6.37
C GLY A 238 -0.03 -24.20 5.84
N GLY A 239 -0.80 -23.48 6.69
CA GLY A 239 -1.99 -22.73 6.27
C GLY A 239 -1.63 -21.33 5.80
N ALA A 240 -2.59 -20.59 5.20
CA ALA A 240 -2.41 -19.19 4.87
C ALA A 240 -3.73 -18.41 4.96
N ILE A 241 -3.65 -17.11 5.26
CA ILE A 241 -4.79 -16.20 5.31
C ILE A 241 -4.74 -15.29 4.08
N LEU A 242 -5.81 -15.23 3.31
CA LEU A 242 -5.91 -14.43 2.10
C LEU A 242 -7.36 -14.08 1.77
N PRO A 243 -7.62 -13.14 0.83
CA PRO A 243 -8.98 -12.82 0.37
C PRO A 243 -9.67 -14.05 -0.25
N ARG A 244 -10.94 -14.25 0.09
CA ARG A 244 -11.76 -15.36 -0.43
C ARG A 244 -11.74 -15.45 -1.96
N VAL A 245 -11.88 -14.33 -2.64
CA VAL A 245 -11.87 -14.26 -4.11
C VAL A 245 -10.57 -14.78 -4.72
N ILE A 246 -9.46 -14.57 -4.04
CA ILE A 246 -8.15 -15.10 -4.45
C ILE A 246 -8.08 -16.61 -4.17
N ALA A 247 -8.54 -17.05 -3.00
CA ALA A 247 -8.61 -18.47 -2.67
C ALA A 247 -9.45 -19.23 -3.70
N GLU A 248 -10.64 -18.76 -4.00
CA GLU A 248 -11.56 -19.37 -4.99
C GLU A 248 -10.95 -19.40 -6.41
N ARG A 249 -10.19 -18.37 -6.79
CA ARG A 249 -9.48 -18.33 -8.08
C ARG A 249 -8.43 -19.44 -8.22
N TYR A 250 -7.68 -19.71 -7.17
CA TYR A 250 -6.57 -20.67 -7.20
C TYR A 250 -6.92 -22.08 -6.74
N GLN A 251 -8.03 -22.26 -6.01
CA GLN A 251 -8.47 -23.57 -5.51
C GLN A 251 -8.60 -24.65 -6.59
N PRO A 252 -9.13 -24.37 -7.81
CA PRO A 252 -9.24 -25.40 -8.85
C PRO A 252 -7.88 -25.96 -9.29
N ARG A 253 -6.83 -25.12 -9.24
CA ARG A 253 -5.46 -25.49 -9.63
C ARG A 253 -4.71 -26.21 -8.52
N TYR A 254 -4.82 -25.73 -7.28
CA TYR A 254 -3.95 -26.16 -6.17
C TYR A 254 -4.65 -27.06 -5.13
N ARG A 255 -5.98 -27.19 -5.17
CA ARG A 255 -6.77 -28.16 -4.37
C ARG A 255 -6.57 -28.08 -2.86
N PHE A 256 -6.51 -26.89 -2.28
CA PHE A 256 -6.55 -26.67 -0.84
C PHE A 256 -8.00 -26.54 -0.33
N THR A 257 -8.21 -26.63 0.98
CA THR A 257 -9.49 -26.35 1.63
C THR A 257 -9.59 -24.91 2.05
N ILE A 258 -10.74 -24.27 1.79
CA ILE A 258 -11.06 -22.89 2.20
C ILE A 258 -11.92 -22.96 3.46
N ILE A 259 -11.52 -22.28 4.51
CA ILE A 259 -12.19 -22.21 5.82
C ILE A 259 -12.49 -20.73 6.14
N THR A 260 -13.71 -20.42 6.53
CA THR A 260 -14.13 -19.08 6.91
C THR A 260 -13.49 -18.66 8.24
N LEU A 261 -12.96 -17.45 8.33
CA LEU A 261 -12.56 -16.87 9.60
C LEU A 261 -13.78 -16.25 10.30
N GLN A 262 -14.00 -16.62 11.58
CA GLN A 262 -15.13 -16.13 12.38
C GLN A 262 -14.94 -14.69 12.84
N ASP A 263 -13.70 -14.22 12.88
CA ASP A 263 -13.29 -12.95 13.44
C ASP A 263 -13.89 -11.78 12.67
N ARG A 264 -14.35 -10.76 13.40
CA ARG A 264 -15.01 -9.60 12.81
C ARG A 264 -14.12 -8.84 11.83
N TRP A 265 -12.82 -8.75 12.12
CA TRP A 265 -11.84 -8.08 11.27
C TRP A 265 -11.62 -8.78 9.92
N ALA A 266 -11.93 -10.09 9.83
CA ALA A 266 -11.85 -10.84 8.58
C ALA A 266 -13.09 -10.63 7.68
N ARG A 267 -14.21 -10.15 8.22
CA ARG A 267 -15.46 -9.83 7.51
C ARG A 267 -15.43 -8.37 7.08
N ARG A 268 -14.72 -8.06 6.03
CA ARG A 268 -14.47 -6.70 5.58
C ARG A 268 -14.96 -6.45 4.16
N ARG A 269 -15.05 -5.18 3.77
CA ARG A 269 -15.38 -4.72 2.43
C ARG A 269 -14.28 -3.82 1.89
N LEU A 270 -14.12 -3.80 0.58
CA LEU A 270 -13.36 -2.76 -0.11
C LEU A 270 -14.23 -1.52 -0.25
N CYS A 271 -13.65 -0.37 0.06
CA CYS A 271 -14.30 0.92 -0.04
C CYS A 271 -13.45 1.89 -0.86
N LEU A 272 -14.09 2.70 -1.68
CA LEU A 272 -13.48 3.93 -2.20
C LEU A 272 -13.32 4.91 -1.05
N CYS A 273 -12.12 5.47 -0.93
CA CYS A 273 -11.78 6.46 0.09
C CYS A 273 -11.32 7.75 -0.60
N TYR A 274 -11.97 8.88 -0.32
CA TYR A 274 -11.65 10.17 -0.94
C TYR A 274 -12.21 11.34 -0.11
N ARG A 275 -11.83 12.57 -0.45
CA ARG A 275 -12.44 13.76 0.15
C ARG A 275 -13.75 14.07 -0.53
N ASP A 276 -14.76 14.42 0.25
CA ASP A 276 -16.06 14.92 -0.25
C ASP A 276 -15.95 16.45 -0.49
N ASP A 277 -14.97 16.85 -1.27
CA ASP A 277 -14.72 18.23 -1.64
C ASP A 277 -14.41 18.35 -3.14
N ASP A 278 -14.47 19.56 -3.70
CA ASP A 278 -14.22 19.87 -5.11
C ASP A 278 -12.78 19.63 -5.58
N ARG A 279 -11.95 18.91 -4.81
CA ARG A 279 -10.54 18.67 -5.12
C ARG A 279 -10.30 17.46 -6.01
N LEU A 280 -11.33 16.68 -6.29
CA LEU A 280 -11.22 15.58 -7.24
C LEU A 280 -11.10 16.15 -8.66
N SER A 281 -10.09 15.69 -9.39
CA SER A 281 -10.04 16.00 -10.82
C SER A 281 -11.23 15.36 -11.54
N PRO A 282 -11.75 15.97 -12.63
CA PRO A 282 -12.85 15.37 -13.37
C PRO A 282 -12.58 13.94 -13.86
N ALA A 283 -11.32 13.63 -14.16
CA ALA A 283 -10.91 12.28 -14.56
C ALA A 283 -10.97 11.29 -13.39
N MET A 284 -10.55 11.72 -12.18
CA MET A 284 -10.66 10.89 -10.98
C MET A 284 -12.13 10.66 -10.61
N GLY A 285 -12.98 11.69 -10.69
CA GLY A 285 -14.42 11.54 -10.47
C GLY A 285 -15.03 10.47 -11.36
N ARG A 286 -14.77 10.50 -12.67
CA ARG A 286 -15.24 9.47 -13.61
C ARG A 286 -14.70 8.07 -13.29
N LEU A 287 -13.43 7.98 -12.88
CA LEU A 287 -12.87 6.69 -12.46
C LEU A 287 -13.58 6.14 -11.22
N LEU A 288 -13.85 6.97 -10.22
CA LEU A 288 -14.59 6.55 -9.02
C LEU A 288 -16.02 6.12 -9.36
N GLU A 289 -16.71 6.86 -10.23
CA GLU A 289 -18.04 6.47 -10.72
C GLU A 289 -18.02 5.10 -11.41
N TRP A 290 -17.00 4.84 -12.23
CA TRP A 290 -16.81 3.54 -12.87
C TRP A 290 -16.55 2.41 -11.85
N LEU A 291 -15.70 2.66 -10.85
CA LEU A 291 -15.38 1.67 -9.82
C LEU A 291 -16.57 1.31 -8.92
N ARG A 292 -17.59 2.19 -8.81
CA ARG A 292 -18.85 1.92 -8.10
C ARG A 292 -19.77 0.94 -8.82
N GLN A 293 -19.65 0.82 -10.12
CA GLN A 293 -20.49 -0.10 -10.89
C GLN A 293 -20.20 -1.55 -10.47
N PRO A 294 -21.20 -2.42 -10.43
CA PRO A 294 -21.02 -3.83 -10.05
C PRO A 294 -20.11 -4.62 -11.00
#